data_b27c4b5ee2d09432f0417c5b8f1f0ff4
#
_entry.id   b27c4b5ee2d09432f0417c5b8f1f0ff4
#
_cell.length_a   1.000
_cell.length_b   1.000
_cell.length_c   1.000
_cell.angle_alpha   90.00
_cell.angle_beta   90.00
_cell.angle_gamma   90.00
#
_symmetry.space_group_name_H-M   'P 1'
#
loop_
_entity.id
_entity.type
_entity.pdbx_description
1 polymer ?
#
loop_
_entity_poly.entity_id
_entity_poly.type
_entity_poly.pdbx_seq_one_letter_code
_entity_poly.pdbx_strand_id
1 'polypeptide(L)'
;MKRMTFLMTVMASLMMLAGCEKDDRSVALNSLPQKAQTFVDTHFGGLTITSVVKEYDDLTYDYDVYFSNGTSIEFSRSGEWKDIDCHGSKVPDSVVPEKVLNYVKSNYPSNVIVQLTIDGLFYDVELDNDLDLVFGKGGDFVRIDY
;
A
#
# COMPACT_ATOMS: atom_id res chain seq x y z
N MET A 1 40.46 45.14 -43.19
CA MET A 1 40.27 44.26 -42.00
C MET A 1 38.78 44.10 -41.76
N LYS A 2 38.21 43.00 -42.21
CA LYS A 2 36.78 42.75 -42.05
C LYS A 2 36.61 41.76 -40.90
N ARG A 3 35.98 42.20 -39.82
CA ARG A 3 35.62 41.30 -38.69
C ARG A 3 34.33 40.58 -39.08
N MET A 4 34.42 39.29 -39.26
CA MET A 4 33.29 38.42 -39.55
C MET A 4 32.74 37.90 -38.20
N THR A 5 31.57 38.43 -37.85
CA THR A 5 30.86 38.07 -36.65
C THR A 5 30.14 36.73 -36.92
N PHE A 6 30.55 35.65 -36.25
CA PHE A 6 29.95 34.34 -36.37
C PHE A 6 28.76 34.30 -35.38
N LEU A 7 27.54 34.34 -35.90
CA LEU A 7 26.33 34.20 -35.14
C LEU A 7 26.06 32.74 -34.87
N MET A 8 26.35 32.30 -33.64
CA MET A 8 26.15 30.92 -33.20
C MET A 8 24.69 30.83 -32.71
N THR A 9 23.83 30.26 -33.56
CA THR A 9 22.45 29.95 -33.23
C THR A 9 22.43 28.69 -32.33
N VAL A 10 22.24 28.86 -31.03
CA VAL A 10 21.99 27.77 -30.10
C VAL A 10 20.54 27.33 -30.26
N MET A 11 20.37 26.23 -30.96
CA MET A 11 19.09 25.55 -31.07
C MET A 11 18.88 24.73 -29.79
N ALA A 12 18.14 25.28 -28.83
CA ALA A 12 17.74 24.58 -27.62
C ALA A 12 16.70 23.50 -28.00
N SER A 13 17.15 22.27 -28.12
CA SER A 13 16.29 21.09 -28.22
C SER A 13 15.58 20.91 -26.88
N LEU A 14 14.34 21.35 -26.79
CA LEU A 14 13.44 21.05 -25.68
C LEU A 14 13.03 19.59 -25.80
N MET A 15 13.81 18.68 -25.17
CA MET A 15 13.35 17.32 -24.92
C MET A 15 12.21 17.38 -23.93
N MET A 16 10.99 17.26 -24.43
CA MET A 16 9.84 16.89 -23.60
C MET A 16 10.03 15.45 -23.15
N LEU A 17 10.54 15.27 -21.94
CA LEU A 17 10.38 14.01 -21.20
C LEU A 17 8.87 13.91 -20.90
N ALA A 18 8.16 13.13 -21.71
CA ALA A 18 6.85 12.62 -21.33
C ALA A 18 7.11 11.64 -20.20
N GLY A 19 7.15 12.13 -18.96
CA GLY A 19 7.00 11.31 -17.78
C GLY A 19 5.60 10.73 -17.85
N CYS A 20 5.46 9.40 -17.75
CA CYS A 20 4.19 8.81 -17.36
C CYS A 20 3.93 9.30 -15.94
N GLU A 21 3.18 10.38 -15.80
CA GLU A 21 2.58 10.76 -14.53
C GLU A 21 1.54 9.68 -14.22
N LYS A 22 1.79 8.89 -13.18
CA LYS A 22 0.72 8.15 -12.51
C LYS A 22 -0.32 9.18 -12.10
N ASP A 23 -1.54 9.02 -12.58
CA ASP A 23 -2.61 10.03 -12.41
C ASP A 23 -3.29 9.81 -11.03
N ASP A 24 -2.48 9.86 -9.96
CA ASP A 24 -2.93 9.67 -8.59
C ASP A 24 -3.82 10.85 -8.18
N ARG A 25 -5.06 10.57 -7.82
CA ARG A 25 -6.06 11.60 -7.49
C ARG A 25 -6.53 11.44 -6.06
N SER A 26 -6.34 12.48 -5.27
CA SER A 26 -7.05 12.59 -3.99
C SER A 26 -8.55 12.65 -4.22
N VAL A 27 -9.29 11.78 -3.56
CA VAL A 27 -10.75 11.65 -3.70
C VAL A 27 -11.44 11.74 -2.35
N ALA A 28 -12.75 11.98 -2.36
CA ALA A 28 -13.53 12.00 -1.13
C ALA A 28 -13.72 10.57 -0.57
N LEU A 29 -13.85 10.44 0.74
CA LEU A 29 -14.06 9.16 1.43
C LEU A 29 -15.24 8.34 0.85
N ASN A 30 -16.32 9.02 0.46
CA ASN A 30 -17.49 8.37 -0.15
C ASN A 30 -17.25 7.85 -1.58
N SER A 31 -16.07 8.09 -2.15
CA SER A 31 -15.64 7.49 -3.42
C SER A 31 -15.13 6.06 -3.25
N LEU A 32 -14.81 5.65 -2.02
CA LEU A 32 -14.47 4.26 -1.73
C LEU A 32 -15.68 3.34 -1.97
N PRO A 33 -15.46 2.12 -2.50
CA PRO A 33 -16.50 1.09 -2.49
C PRO A 33 -17.08 0.87 -1.10
N GLN A 34 -18.38 0.62 -1.01
CA GLN A 34 -19.07 0.41 0.29
C GLN A 34 -18.39 -0.66 1.15
N LYS A 35 -17.85 -1.70 0.53
CA LYS A 35 -17.12 -2.76 1.22
C LYS A 35 -15.87 -2.24 1.93
N ALA A 36 -15.08 -1.39 1.26
CA ALA A 36 -13.90 -0.76 1.85
C ALA A 36 -14.29 0.20 2.99
N GLN A 37 -15.34 1.01 2.80
CA GLN A 37 -15.84 1.88 3.86
C GLN A 37 -16.23 1.08 5.11
N THR A 38 -17.01 0.00 4.93
CA THR A 38 -17.43 -0.88 6.03
C THR A 38 -16.25 -1.55 6.73
N PHE A 39 -15.23 -1.97 5.96
CA PHE A 39 -14.00 -2.55 6.50
C PHE A 39 -13.25 -1.55 7.39
N VAL A 40 -13.04 -0.33 6.90
CA VAL A 40 -12.39 0.75 7.65
C VAL A 40 -13.17 1.06 8.93
N ASP A 41 -14.47 1.26 8.84
CA ASP A 41 -15.33 1.57 10.00
C ASP A 41 -15.28 0.46 11.05
N THR A 42 -15.26 -0.81 10.62
CA THR A 42 -15.30 -1.96 11.52
C THR A 42 -13.97 -2.20 12.23
N HIS A 43 -12.85 -2.07 11.52
CA HIS A 43 -11.54 -2.48 12.02
C HIS A 43 -10.63 -1.32 12.39
N PHE A 44 -10.86 -0.13 11.84
CA PHE A 44 -10.02 1.07 11.98
C PHE A 44 -10.82 2.32 12.37
N GLY A 45 -12.10 2.17 12.75
CA GLY A 45 -13.02 3.27 13.06
C GLY A 45 -12.57 4.20 14.20
N GLY A 46 -11.55 3.80 14.99
CA GLY A 46 -10.92 4.65 16.00
C GLY A 46 -9.83 5.58 15.46
N LEU A 47 -9.44 5.44 14.20
CA LEU A 47 -8.39 6.23 13.56
C LEU A 47 -8.99 7.34 12.69
N THR A 48 -8.28 8.46 12.60
CA THR A 48 -8.67 9.57 11.73
C THR A 48 -8.07 9.39 10.34
N ILE A 49 -8.91 9.31 9.31
CA ILE A 49 -8.49 9.30 7.90
C ILE A 49 -7.99 10.69 7.52
N THR A 50 -6.78 10.77 6.96
CA THR A 50 -6.16 12.00 6.48
C THR A 50 -6.33 12.21 4.98
N SER A 51 -6.31 11.13 4.21
CA SER A 51 -6.54 11.18 2.76
C SER A 51 -7.00 9.84 2.21
N VAL A 52 -7.68 9.91 1.07
CA VAL A 52 -7.97 8.78 0.20
C VAL A 52 -7.44 9.13 -1.18
N VAL A 53 -6.61 8.25 -1.73
CA VAL A 53 -6.02 8.42 -3.04
C VAL A 53 -6.54 7.32 -3.97
N LYS A 54 -6.86 7.68 -5.19
CA LYS A 54 -7.18 6.73 -6.24
C LYS A 54 -5.99 6.65 -7.17
N GLU A 55 -5.30 5.52 -7.12
CA GLU A 55 -4.17 5.21 -7.98
C GLU A 55 -4.64 4.52 -9.26
N TYR A 56 -4.19 5.01 -10.40
CA TYR A 56 -4.47 4.41 -11.69
C TYR A 56 -3.26 3.62 -12.16
N ASP A 57 -3.50 2.36 -12.55
CA ASP A 57 -2.52 1.49 -13.18
C ASP A 57 -3.11 0.99 -14.51
N ASP A 58 -2.48 1.35 -15.62
CA ASP A 58 -2.82 1.07 -17.02
C ASP A 58 -4.31 0.75 -17.32
N LEU A 59 -4.83 -0.38 -16.82
CA LEU A 59 -6.18 -0.90 -17.11
C LEU A 59 -7.11 -0.94 -15.89
N THR A 60 -6.60 -0.59 -14.70
CA THR A 60 -7.36 -0.67 -13.45
C THR A 60 -7.01 0.48 -12.53
N TYR A 61 -7.59 0.48 -11.35
CA TYR A 61 -7.24 1.41 -10.28
C TYR A 61 -7.48 0.76 -8.93
N ASP A 62 -6.74 1.24 -7.95
CA ASP A 62 -6.86 0.86 -6.56
C ASP A 62 -7.14 2.12 -5.71
N TYR A 63 -7.38 1.94 -4.43
CA TYR A 63 -7.58 3.03 -3.48
C TYR A 63 -6.64 2.87 -2.30
N ASP A 64 -5.93 3.93 -1.96
CA ASP A 64 -5.13 4.03 -0.74
C ASP A 64 -5.83 4.91 0.28
N VAL A 65 -5.98 4.39 1.48
CA VAL A 65 -6.52 5.12 2.62
C VAL A 65 -5.40 5.35 3.62
N TYR A 66 -5.12 6.61 3.92
CA TYR A 66 -4.08 7.02 4.86
C TYR A 66 -4.70 7.55 6.15
N PHE A 67 -4.09 7.20 7.28
CA PHE A 67 -4.54 7.60 8.60
C PHE A 67 -3.52 8.48 9.32
N SER A 68 -3.98 9.25 10.30
CA SER A 68 -3.16 10.23 11.03
C SER A 68 -2.02 9.62 11.85
N ASN A 69 -2.09 8.33 12.17
CA ASN A 69 -1.05 7.59 12.90
C ASN A 69 0.00 6.94 11.98
N GLY A 70 -0.05 7.19 10.67
CA GLY A 70 0.83 6.60 9.67
C GLY A 70 0.30 5.30 9.05
N THR A 71 -0.74 4.67 9.60
CA THR A 71 -1.37 3.49 8.97
C THR A 71 -1.83 3.80 7.56
N SER A 72 -1.64 2.87 6.63
CA SER A 72 -2.22 2.89 5.30
C SER A 72 -2.88 1.56 4.94
N ILE A 73 -3.91 1.63 4.12
CA ILE A 73 -4.62 0.44 3.62
C ILE A 73 -4.87 0.61 2.13
N GLU A 74 -4.40 -0.36 1.34
CA GLU A 74 -4.69 -0.46 -0.08
C GLU A 74 -5.92 -1.34 -0.30
N PHE A 75 -6.86 -0.84 -1.10
CA PHE A 75 -8.06 -1.56 -1.53
C PHE A 75 -8.10 -1.68 -3.04
N SER A 76 -8.50 -2.83 -3.54
CA SER A 76 -8.84 -3.00 -4.95
C SER A 76 -10.04 -2.13 -5.33
N ARG A 77 -10.26 -1.96 -6.62
CA ARG A 77 -11.45 -1.27 -7.16
C ARG A 77 -12.79 -1.87 -6.68
N SER A 78 -12.80 -3.11 -6.22
CA SER A 78 -14.00 -3.77 -5.67
C SER A 78 -14.16 -3.57 -4.16
N GLY A 79 -13.17 -2.95 -3.50
CA GLY A 79 -13.15 -2.72 -2.06
C GLY A 79 -12.64 -3.89 -1.23
N GLU A 80 -11.97 -4.88 -1.87
CA GLU A 80 -11.18 -5.88 -1.14
C GLU A 80 -9.86 -5.25 -0.72
N TRP A 81 -9.45 -5.43 0.53
CA TRP A 81 -8.13 -5.00 0.97
C TRP A 81 -7.02 -5.85 0.33
N LYS A 82 -5.89 -5.25 0.05
CA LYS A 82 -4.70 -5.86 -0.56
C LYS A 82 -3.48 -5.75 0.34
N ASP A 83 -3.30 -4.60 0.95
CA ASP A 83 -2.22 -4.31 1.88
C ASP A 83 -2.73 -3.52 3.07
N ILE A 84 -2.22 -3.84 4.25
CA ILE A 84 -2.47 -3.15 5.51
C ILE A 84 -1.13 -2.92 6.18
N ASP A 85 -0.62 -1.69 6.15
CA ASP A 85 0.60 -1.28 6.83
C ASP A 85 0.25 -0.38 8.02
N CYS A 86 0.49 -0.86 9.23
CA CYS A 86 0.28 -0.10 10.46
C CYS A 86 1.51 0.66 10.92
N HIS A 87 2.53 0.77 10.07
CA HIS A 87 3.73 1.59 10.27
C HIS A 87 4.38 1.37 11.65
N GLY A 88 4.66 0.10 11.97
CA GLY A 88 5.23 -0.34 13.24
C GLY A 88 4.23 -0.50 14.38
N SER A 89 2.97 -0.08 14.23
CA SER A 89 1.90 -0.40 15.16
C SER A 89 1.29 -1.76 14.86
N LYS A 90 0.60 -2.35 15.83
CA LYS A 90 -0.02 -3.66 15.65
C LYS A 90 -1.20 -3.59 14.68
N VAL A 91 -1.22 -4.49 13.69
CA VAL A 91 -2.39 -4.78 12.86
C VAL A 91 -3.51 -5.36 13.74
N PRO A 92 -4.77 -4.90 13.65
CA PRO A 92 -5.87 -5.45 14.43
C PRO A 92 -6.03 -6.96 14.23
N ASP A 93 -6.12 -7.73 15.33
CA ASP A 93 -6.28 -9.18 15.27
C ASP A 93 -7.50 -9.61 14.43
N SER A 94 -8.53 -8.75 14.37
CA SER A 94 -9.79 -9.01 13.65
C SER A 94 -9.66 -9.04 12.12
N VAL A 95 -8.55 -8.53 11.56
CA VAL A 95 -8.30 -8.58 10.10
C VAL A 95 -7.34 -9.70 9.71
N VAL A 96 -6.60 -10.25 10.67
CA VAL A 96 -5.63 -11.32 10.44
C VAL A 96 -6.34 -12.68 10.35
N PRO A 97 -6.09 -13.50 9.31
CA PRO A 97 -6.63 -14.86 9.27
C PRO A 97 -6.28 -15.63 10.53
N GLU A 98 -7.25 -16.34 11.11
CA GLU A 98 -7.12 -17.01 12.42
C GLU A 98 -5.90 -17.93 12.51
N LYS A 99 -5.62 -18.74 11.48
CA LYS A 99 -4.46 -19.62 11.45
C LYS A 99 -3.15 -18.87 11.47
N VAL A 100 -3.04 -17.77 10.72
CA VAL A 100 -1.87 -16.88 10.69
C VAL A 100 -1.65 -16.29 12.07
N LEU A 101 -2.71 -15.73 12.67
CA LEU A 101 -2.66 -15.13 14.00
C LEU A 101 -2.21 -16.14 15.06
N ASN A 102 -2.77 -17.36 15.03
CA ASN A 102 -2.42 -18.43 15.97
C ASN A 102 -0.97 -18.89 15.79
N TYR A 103 -0.49 -18.98 14.55
CA TYR A 103 0.91 -19.33 14.27
C TYR A 103 1.86 -18.28 14.83
N VAL A 104 1.60 -17.00 14.58
CA VAL A 104 2.45 -15.90 15.10
C VAL A 104 2.43 -15.90 16.62
N LYS A 105 1.27 -15.98 17.27
CA LYS A 105 1.16 -16.02 18.74
C LYS A 105 1.90 -17.21 19.36
N SER A 106 1.96 -18.36 18.68
CA SER A 106 2.60 -19.56 19.18
C SER A 106 4.11 -19.58 18.98
N ASN A 107 4.59 -19.05 17.85
CA ASN A 107 6.02 -19.15 17.47
C ASN A 107 6.79 -17.84 17.74
N TYR A 108 6.08 -16.70 17.78
CA TYR A 108 6.65 -15.36 17.99
C TYR A 108 5.86 -14.61 19.08
N PRO A 109 5.75 -15.14 20.31
CA PRO A 109 4.85 -14.60 21.33
C PRO A 109 5.22 -13.19 21.83
N SER A 110 6.46 -12.75 21.57
CA SER A 110 6.95 -11.40 21.92
C SER A 110 6.80 -10.39 20.79
N ASN A 111 6.31 -10.81 19.62
CA ASN A 111 6.19 -9.96 18.45
C ASN A 111 4.73 -9.74 18.05
N VAL A 112 4.49 -8.65 17.33
CA VAL A 112 3.19 -8.32 16.75
C VAL A 112 3.30 -8.18 15.24
N ILE A 113 2.21 -8.45 14.54
CA ILE A 113 2.10 -8.20 13.09
C ILE A 113 1.95 -6.70 12.89
N VAL A 114 2.80 -6.11 12.06
CA VAL A 114 2.79 -4.67 11.72
C VAL A 114 2.36 -4.42 10.28
N GLN A 115 2.53 -5.39 9.40
CA GLN A 115 2.03 -5.36 8.03
C GLN A 115 1.45 -6.71 7.62
N LEU A 116 0.42 -6.65 6.77
CA LEU A 116 -0.25 -7.83 6.21
C LEU A 116 -0.61 -7.53 4.76
N THR A 117 -0.02 -8.28 3.83
CA THR A 117 -0.21 -8.11 2.39
C THR A 117 -0.79 -9.38 1.76
N ILE A 118 -1.63 -9.22 0.74
CA ILE A 118 -2.10 -10.32 -0.11
C ILE A 118 -1.29 -10.30 -1.41
N ASP A 119 -0.43 -11.28 -1.61
CA ASP A 119 0.29 -11.49 -2.86
C ASP A 119 -0.18 -12.79 -3.54
N GLY A 120 -1.06 -12.65 -4.51
CA GLY A 120 -1.62 -13.76 -5.28
C GLY A 120 -2.32 -14.79 -4.39
N LEU A 121 -1.67 -15.93 -4.14
CA LEU A 121 -2.17 -17.03 -3.32
C LEU A 121 -1.55 -17.07 -1.91
N PHE A 122 -0.83 -16.02 -1.54
CA PHE A 122 -0.10 -15.94 -0.27
C PHE A 122 -0.55 -14.74 0.56
N TYR A 123 -0.28 -14.84 1.86
CA TYR A 123 -0.21 -13.71 2.76
C TYR A 123 1.26 -13.50 3.12
N ASP A 124 1.74 -12.29 2.94
CA ASP A 124 3.02 -11.84 3.47
C ASP A 124 2.76 -11.04 4.74
N VAL A 125 3.47 -11.40 5.79
CA VAL A 125 3.24 -10.92 7.16
C VAL A 125 4.55 -10.41 7.72
N GLU A 126 4.64 -9.10 7.97
CA GLU A 126 5.79 -8.50 8.62
C GLU A 126 5.55 -8.38 10.14
N LEU A 127 6.54 -8.75 10.91
CA LEU A 127 6.56 -8.59 12.36
C LEU A 127 7.35 -7.33 12.77
N ASP A 128 7.11 -6.84 13.97
CA ASP A 128 7.77 -5.65 14.55
C ASP A 128 9.28 -5.77 14.79
N ASN A 129 9.88 -6.91 14.45
CA ASN A 129 11.32 -7.16 14.44
C ASN A 129 11.89 -7.37 13.03
N ASP A 130 11.23 -6.85 12.00
CA ASP A 130 11.62 -6.93 10.60
C ASP A 130 11.72 -8.38 10.07
N LEU A 131 10.94 -9.29 10.64
CA LEU A 131 10.87 -10.67 10.17
C LEU A 131 9.66 -10.84 9.26
N ASP A 132 9.89 -11.31 8.03
CA ASP A 132 8.85 -11.58 7.05
C ASP A 132 8.47 -13.07 7.03
N LEU A 133 7.18 -13.33 7.17
CA LEU A 133 6.59 -14.67 7.17
C LEU A 133 5.62 -14.81 6.01
N VAL A 134 5.76 -15.90 5.25
CA VAL A 134 4.85 -16.19 4.13
C VAL A 134 3.92 -17.33 4.52
N PHE A 135 2.61 -17.11 4.29
CA PHE A 135 1.55 -18.10 4.51
C PHE A 135 0.79 -18.35 3.22
N GLY A 136 0.35 -19.56 3.00
CA GLY A 136 -0.60 -19.87 1.94
C GLY A 136 -1.96 -19.24 2.21
N LYS A 137 -2.82 -19.11 1.19
CA LYS A 137 -4.16 -18.52 1.29
C LYS A 137 -5.06 -19.22 2.32
N GLY A 138 -4.78 -20.49 2.65
CA GLY A 138 -5.44 -21.22 3.73
C GLY A 138 -4.94 -20.89 5.13
N GLY A 139 -3.93 -20.02 5.26
CA GLY A 139 -3.30 -19.62 6.53
C GLY A 139 -2.21 -20.56 7.03
N ASP A 140 -1.79 -21.53 6.22
CA ASP A 140 -0.71 -22.45 6.59
C ASP A 140 0.65 -21.83 6.31
N PHE A 141 1.57 -21.92 7.27
CA PHE A 141 2.93 -21.38 7.15
C PHE A 141 3.70 -22.04 6.01
N VAL A 142 4.40 -21.24 5.21
CA VAL A 142 5.19 -21.70 4.05
C VAL A 142 6.67 -21.53 4.29
N ARG A 143 7.14 -20.30 4.59
CA ARG A 143 8.55 -19.97 4.77
C ARG A 143 8.75 -18.65 5.51
N ILE A 144 9.98 -18.41 5.95
CA ILE A 144 10.49 -17.07 6.26
C ILE A 144 11.07 -16.50 4.97
N ASP A 145 10.78 -15.24 4.68
CA ASP A 145 11.43 -14.48 3.61
C ASP A 145 12.54 -13.61 4.21
N TYR A 146 13.71 -13.50 3.50
CA TYR A 146 14.92 -12.81 3.99
C TYR A 146 15.37 -11.75 2.98
#